data_65bb811469fa0f47ef0671162fa5300a
#
_entry.id   65bb811469fa0f47ef0671162fa5300a
#
_cell.length_a   1.000
_cell.length_b   1.000
_cell.length_c   1.000
_cell.angle_alpha   90.00
_cell.angle_beta   90.00
_cell.angle_gamma   90.00
#
_symmetry.space_group_name_H-M   'P 1'
#
loop_
_entity.id
_entity.type
_entity.pdbx_description
1 polymer ?
#
loop_
_entity_poly.entity_id
_entity_poly.type
_entity_poly.pdbx_seq_one_letter_code
_entity_poly.pdbx_strand_id
1 'polypeptide(L)'
;MTFTEETRAVVDAYYQAGAEGHLPSFGTYLDERFSVTAPNYLPWGGTHVGADFFREQVLEHLTETLDFSRFSYESFTVERTHAVALINIGVVGTDDIIKISEHWEVRDGKAKSIWVAYFEPQPLLKLLAIVVSGN
;
A
#
# COMPACT_ATOMS: atom_id res chain seq x y z
N MET A 1 -21.87 -4.16 -12.60
CA MET A 1 -20.98 -4.34 -11.46
C MET A 1 -21.40 -3.40 -10.34
N THR A 2 -21.54 -3.88 -9.14
CA THR A 2 -21.88 -3.05 -7.98
C THR A 2 -20.67 -2.23 -7.52
N PHE A 3 -20.90 -1.19 -6.73
CA PHE A 3 -19.82 -0.42 -6.11
C PHE A 3 -18.91 -1.33 -5.29
N THR A 4 -19.50 -2.25 -4.52
CA THR A 4 -18.73 -3.19 -3.69
C THR A 4 -17.84 -4.10 -4.53
N GLU A 5 -18.36 -4.64 -5.62
CA GLU A 5 -17.59 -5.51 -6.52
C GLU A 5 -16.45 -4.75 -7.20
N GLU A 6 -16.73 -3.52 -7.65
CA GLU A 6 -15.72 -2.66 -8.29
C GLU A 6 -14.62 -2.29 -7.31
N THR A 7 -14.99 -1.90 -6.09
CA THR A 7 -14.02 -1.56 -5.04
C THR A 7 -13.12 -2.76 -4.73
N ARG A 8 -13.73 -3.94 -4.55
CA ARG A 8 -12.97 -5.16 -4.27
C ARG A 8 -11.98 -5.46 -5.40
N ALA A 9 -12.43 -5.35 -6.64
CA ALA A 9 -11.59 -5.65 -7.79
C ALA A 9 -10.40 -4.71 -7.89
N VAL A 10 -10.61 -3.40 -7.69
CA VAL A 10 -9.54 -2.41 -7.77
C VAL A 10 -8.51 -2.63 -6.67
N VAL A 11 -8.97 -2.80 -5.43
CA VAL A 11 -8.07 -2.97 -4.28
C VAL A 11 -7.31 -4.30 -4.37
N ASP A 12 -8.00 -5.38 -4.72
CA ASP A 12 -7.32 -6.67 -4.87
C ASP A 12 -6.27 -6.63 -5.98
N ALA A 13 -6.51 -5.86 -7.05
CA ALA A 13 -5.53 -5.69 -8.13
C ALA A 13 -4.20 -5.12 -7.60
N TYR A 14 -4.24 -4.23 -6.61
CA TYR A 14 -3.03 -3.70 -5.98
C TYR A 14 -2.21 -4.82 -5.32
N TYR A 15 -2.87 -5.63 -4.50
CA TYR A 15 -2.16 -6.68 -3.78
C TYR A 15 -1.68 -7.79 -4.71
N GLN A 16 -2.46 -8.11 -5.75
CA GLN A 16 -2.04 -9.08 -6.75
C GLN A 16 -0.83 -8.57 -7.54
N ALA A 17 -0.84 -7.30 -7.94
CA ALA A 17 0.30 -6.70 -8.63
C ALA A 17 1.56 -6.76 -7.76
N GLY A 18 1.43 -6.49 -6.46
CA GLY A 18 2.54 -6.60 -5.52
C GLY A 18 3.06 -8.02 -5.40
N ALA A 19 2.17 -8.98 -5.22
CA ALA A 19 2.53 -10.40 -5.08
C ALA A 19 3.23 -10.94 -6.32
N GLU A 20 2.85 -10.45 -7.50
CA GLU A 20 3.45 -10.87 -8.78
C GLU A 20 4.73 -10.10 -9.12
N GLY A 21 5.12 -9.13 -8.30
CA GLY A 21 6.31 -8.31 -8.55
C GLY A 21 6.10 -7.23 -9.60
N HIS A 22 4.87 -6.90 -9.93
CA HIS A 22 4.51 -5.90 -10.95
C HIS A 22 3.71 -4.73 -10.35
N LEU A 23 4.09 -4.30 -9.14
CA LEU A 23 3.37 -3.23 -8.43
C LEU A 23 3.18 -1.96 -9.29
N PRO A 24 4.16 -1.53 -10.11
CA PRO A 24 3.95 -0.37 -10.97
C PRO A 24 2.77 -0.51 -11.95
N SER A 25 2.38 -1.73 -12.33
CA SER A 25 1.26 -1.93 -13.24
C SER A 25 -0.07 -1.49 -12.63
N PHE A 26 -0.14 -1.39 -11.32
CA PHE A 26 -1.31 -0.86 -10.62
C PHE A 26 -1.59 0.60 -10.98
N GLY A 27 -0.60 1.31 -11.52
CA GLY A 27 -0.73 2.73 -11.87
C GLY A 27 -1.96 3.07 -12.71
N THR A 28 -2.46 2.11 -13.52
CA THR A 28 -3.65 2.33 -14.33
C THR A 28 -4.93 2.48 -13.51
N TYR A 29 -4.92 2.01 -12.27
CA TYR A 29 -6.06 2.09 -11.37
C TYR A 29 -6.05 3.34 -10.48
N LEU A 30 -5.02 4.17 -10.59
CA LEU A 30 -4.92 5.38 -9.76
C LEU A 30 -5.62 6.56 -10.43
N ASP A 31 -6.42 7.28 -9.65
CA ASP A 31 -6.92 8.59 -10.05
C ASP A 31 -5.74 9.57 -10.06
N GLU A 32 -5.75 10.55 -10.95
CA GLU A 32 -4.67 11.55 -11.03
C GLU A 32 -4.42 12.25 -9.69
N ARG A 33 -5.47 12.42 -8.91
CA ARG A 33 -5.42 13.09 -7.62
C ARG A 33 -5.38 12.09 -6.45
N PHE A 34 -4.96 10.87 -6.73
CA PHE A 34 -4.84 9.85 -5.69
C PHE A 34 -4.04 10.41 -4.51
N SER A 35 -4.57 10.27 -3.31
CA SER A 35 -3.87 10.73 -2.11
C SER A 35 -3.42 9.55 -1.26
N VAL A 36 -2.25 9.70 -0.65
CA VAL A 36 -1.72 8.73 0.29
C VAL A 36 -1.51 9.43 1.62
N THR A 37 -2.03 8.82 2.69
CA THR A 37 -1.81 9.29 4.06
C THR A 37 -1.11 8.18 4.82
N ALA A 38 0.04 8.48 5.36
CA ALA A 38 0.89 7.52 6.05
C ALA A 38 1.45 8.12 7.34
N PRO A 39 1.90 7.28 8.29
CA PRO A 39 2.49 7.78 9.54
C PRO A 39 3.67 8.71 9.28
N ASN A 40 3.78 9.75 10.11
CA ASN A 40 4.82 10.78 9.95
C ASN A 40 6.24 10.26 10.11
N TYR A 41 6.43 9.11 10.74
CA TYR A 41 7.77 8.53 10.90
C TYR A 41 8.30 7.86 9.63
N LEU A 42 7.47 7.76 8.57
CA LEU A 42 7.91 7.24 7.28
C LEU A 42 8.48 8.36 6.40
N PRO A 43 9.39 8.06 5.47
CA PRO A 43 9.92 9.08 4.55
C PRO A 43 8.84 9.79 3.73
N TRP A 44 7.73 9.09 3.45
CA TRP A 44 6.59 9.64 2.72
C TRP A 44 5.41 9.96 3.66
N GLY A 45 5.69 10.23 4.92
CA GLY A 45 4.66 10.46 5.94
C GLY A 45 3.81 11.70 5.71
N GLY A 46 2.66 11.75 6.35
CA GLY A 46 1.67 12.79 6.16
C GLY A 46 0.77 12.48 4.97
N THR A 47 0.07 13.49 4.47
CA THR A 47 -0.84 13.35 3.34
C THR A 47 -0.25 14.01 2.10
N HIS A 48 -0.16 13.26 1.01
CA HIS A 48 0.35 13.74 -0.26
C HIS A 48 -0.67 13.43 -1.36
N VAL A 49 -0.92 14.42 -2.21
CA VAL A 49 -1.89 14.31 -3.32
C VAL A 49 -1.15 14.18 -4.63
N GLY A 50 -1.59 13.26 -5.46
CA GLY A 50 -1.07 13.06 -6.80
C GLY A 50 -0.62 11.63 -7.04
N ALA A 51 -1.10 11.03 -8.12
CA ALA A 51 -0.72 9.68 -8.50
C ALA A 51 0.79 9.59 -8.79
N ASP A 52 1.36 10.64 -9.38
CA ASP A 52 2.80 10.67 -9.67
C ASP A 52 3.64 10.62 -8.41
N PHE A 53 3.23 11.34 -7.36
CA PHE A 53 3.93 11.26 -6.07
C PHE A 53 3.94 9.83 -5.55
N PHE A 54 2.79 9.16 -5.61
CA PHE A 54 2.69 7.78 -5.13
C PHE A 54 3.61 6.86 -5.93
N ARG A 55 3.59 6.97 -7.27
CA ARG A 55 4.43 6.14 -8.14
C ARG A 55 5.92 6.37 -7.91
N GLU A 56 6.32 7.62 -7.80
CA GLU A 56 7.73 8.00 -7.77
C GLU A 56 8.35 7.98 -6.38
N GLN A 57 7.57 8.33 -5.35
CA GLN A 57 8.11 8.55 -4.01
C GLN A 57 7.67 7.47 -3.00
N VAL A 58 6.67 6.68 -3.31
CA VAL A 58 6.13 5.70 -2.37
C VAL A 58 6.37 4.27 -2.87
N LEU A 59 5.94 3.95 -4.08
CA LEU A 59 6.03 2.58 -4.60
C LEU A 59 7.46 2.05 -4.61
N GLU A 60 8.43 2.89 -4.95
CA GLU A 60 9.83 2.49 -4.97
C GLU A 60 10.29 2.03 -3.59
N HIS A 61 9.98 2.80 -2.55
CA HIS A 61 10.34 2.43 -1.18
C HIS A 61 9.58 1.21 -0.69
N LEU A 62 8.33 1.06 -1.09
CA LEU A 62 7.55 -0.12 -0.73
C LEU A 62 8.17 -1.39 -1.31
N THR A 63 8.56 -1.36 -2.59
CA THR A 63 9.12 -2.54 -3.23
C THR A 63 10.52 -2.89 -2.73
N GLU A 64 11.27 -1.90 -2.25
CA GLU A 64 12.59 -2.11 -1.67
C GLU A 64 12.54 -2.68 -0.25
N THR A 65 11.46 -2.42 0.47
CA THR A 65 11.41 -2.70 1.91
C THR A 65 10.36 -3.72 2.32
N LEU A 66 9.25 -3.83 1.58
CA LEU A 66 8.19 -4.79 1.86
C LEU A 66 8.22 -5.93 0.86
N ASP A 67 8.21 -7.14 1.38
CA ASP A 67 8.24 -8.35 0.56
C ASP A 67 6.80 -8.81 0.29
N PHE A 68 6.26 -8.39 -0.84
CA PHE A 68 4.90 -8.70 -1.24
C PHE A 68 4.71 -10.19 -1.59
N SER A 69 5.78 -10.94 -1.81
CA SER A 69 5.68 -12.38 -2.01
C SER A 69 5.30 -13.11 -0.71
N ARG A 70 5.51 -12.47 0.44
CA ARG A 70 5.12 -12.96 1.76
C ARG A 70 3.95 -12.15 2.32
N PHE A 71 3.01 -11.82 1.44
CA PHE A 71 1.80 -11.09 1.78
C PHE A 71 0.66 -12.06 2.05
N SER A 72 -0.19 -11.73 3.02
CA SER A 72 -1.47 -12.42 3.21
C SER A 72 -2.48 -11.44 3.80
N TYR A 73 -3.75 -11.66 3.48
CA TYR A 73 -4.83 -10.97 4.16
C TYR A 73 -5.09 -11.63 5.51
N GLU A 74 -5.17 -10.83 6.56
CA GLU A 74 -5.79 -11.27 7.80
C GLU A 74 -7.30 -11.05 7.69
N SER A 75 -7.70 -9.90 7.15
CA SER A 75 -9.08 -9.62 6.81
C SER A 75 -9.14 -8.63 5.65
N PHE A 76 -10.21 -8.71 4.87
CA PHE A 76 -10.46 -7.82 3.75
C PHE A 76 -11.95 -7.53 3.69
N THR A 77 -12.34 -6.34 4.10
CA THR A 77 -13.72 -5.93 4.21
C THR A 77 -14.00 -4.82 3.20
N VAL A 78 -15.09 -4.95 2.47
CA VAL A 78 -15.49 -3.95 1.47
C VAL A 78 -16.93 -3.53 1.76
N GLU A 79 -17.13 -2.23 1.80
CA GLU A 79 -18.46 -1.64 1.92
C GLU A 79 -18.59 -0.51 0.91
N ARG A 80 -19.30 -0.77 -0.18
CA ARG A 80 -19.54 0.18 -1.27
C ARG A 80 -18.22 0.68 -1.85
N THR A 81 -17.87 1.96 -1.63
CA THR A 81 -16.66 2.58 -2.18
C THR A 81 -15.45 2.47 -1.25
N HIS A 82 -15.63 1.89 -0.07
CA HIS A 82 -14.56 1.75 0.93
C HIS A 82 -14.10 0.32 1.07
N ALA A 83 -12.79 0.15 1.25
CA ALA A 83 -12.22 -1.15 1.58
C ALA A 83 -11.22 -0.99 2.72
N VAL A 84 -11.21 -1.99 3.61
CA VAL A 84 -10.19 -2.08 4.67
C VAL A 84 -9.50 -3.43 4.52
N ALA A 85 -8.20 -3.38 4.25
CA ALA A 85 -7.37 -4.56 4.18
C ALA A 85 -6.45 -4.58 5.39
N LEU A 86 -6.62 -5.57 6.27
CA LEU A 86 -5.67 -5.84 7.33
C LEU A 86 -4.75 -6.93 6.83
N ILE A 87 -3.50 -6.59 6.61
CA ILE A 87 -2.56 -7.46 5.94
C ILE A 87 -1.35 -7.80 6.80
N ASN A 88 -0.77 -8.95 6.51
CA ASN A 88 0.52 -9.34 7.03
C ASN A 88 1.49 -9.35 5.85
N ILE A 89 2.68 -8.79 6.01
CA ILE A 89 3.62 -8.66 4.92
C ILE A 89 5.05 -8.77 5.45
N GLY A 90 5.93 -9.41 4.68
CA GLY A 90 7.31 -9.57 5.06
C GLY A 90 8.12 -8.30 4.93
N VAL A 91 9.21 -8.22 5.70
CA VAL A 91 10.20 -7.14 5.57
C VAL A 91 11.40 -7.71 4.83
N VAL A 92 11.77 -7.07 3.72
CA VAL A 92 12.81 -7.55 2.81
C VAL A 92 14.11 -7.86 3.54
N GLY A 93 14.69 -9.03 3.26
CA GLY A 93 15.98 -9.46 3.83
C GLY A 93 15.89 -9.93 5.27
N THR A 94 14.70 -10.09 5.82
CA THR A 94 14.48 -10.56 7.19
C THR A 94 13.42 -11.66 7.22
N ASP A 95 13.30 -12.33 8.36
CA ASP A 95 12.20 -13.26 8.61
C ASP A 95 11.00 -12.56 9.26
N ASP A 96 11.08 -11.25 9.45
CA ASP A 96 10.04 -10.49 10.12
C ASP A 96 8.81 -10.30 9.24
N ILE A 97 7.66 -10.38 9.88
CA ILE A 97 6.36 -10.08 9.28
C ILE A 97 5.74 -8.94 10.10
N ILE A 98 5.28 -7.91 9.43
CA ILE A 98 4.58 -6.81 10.08
C ILE A 98 3.12 -6.77 9.65
N LYS A 99 2.31 -6.08 10.43
CA LYS A 99 0.88 -5.94 10.15
C LYS A 99 0.57 -4.50 9.79
N ILE A 100 -0.23 -4.32 8.73
CA ILE A 100 -0.61 -3.01 8.23
C ILE A 100 -2.12 -3.00 8.00
N SER A 101 -2.79 -1.93 8.44
CA SER A 101 -4.19 -1.68 8.13
C SER A 101 -4.24 -0.64 7.03
N GLU A 102 -4.85 -0.98 5.90
CA GLU A 102 -4.91 -0.11 4.74
C GLU A 102 -6.36 0.19 4.36
N HIS A 103 -6.72 1.46 4.37
CA HIS A 103 -8.08 1.94 4.14
C HIS A 103 -8.13 2.63 2.79
N TRP A 104 -8.97 2.13 1.90
CA TRP A 104 -9.08 2.58 0.51
C TRP A 104 -10.41 3.26 0.24
N GLU A 105 -10.37 4.27 -0.60
CA GLU A 105 -11.54 4.85 -1.24
C GLU A 105 -11.42 4.61 -2.74
N VAL A 106 -12.47 4.05 -3.34
CA VAL A 106 -12.50 3.74 -4.78
C VAL A 106 -13.76 4.31 -5.39
N ARG A 107 -13.64 4.99 -6.53
CA ARG A 107 -14.78 5.48 -7.30
C ARG A 107 -14.46 5.40 -8.79
N ASP A 108 -15.48 5.08 -9.58
CA ASP A 108 -15.39 5.06 -11.04
C ASP A 108 -14.21 4.18 -11.53
N GLY A 109 -14.00 3.05 -10.87
CA GLY A 109 -12.93 2.12 -11.23
C GLY A 109 -11.53 2.61 -10.90
N LYS A 110 -11.40 3.67 -10.10
CA LYS A 110 -10.11 4.25 -9.74
C LYS A 110 -9.95 4.35 -8.24
N ALA A 111 -8.73 4.09 -7.77
CA ALA A 111 -8.37 4.34 -6.37
C ALA A 111 -8.21 5.85 -6.18
N LYS A 112 -8.94 6.40 -5.22
CA LYS A 112 -8.93 7.83 -4.91
C LYS A 112 -8.02 8.15 -3.75
N SER A 113 -7.91 7.25 -2.77
CA SER A 113 -7.06 7.46 -1.61
C SER A 113 -6.73 6.16 -0.91
N ILE A 114 -5.61 6.19 -0.20
CA ILE A 114 -5.24 5.17 0.76
C ILE A 114 -4.78 5.85 2.05
N TRP A 115 -5.24 5.33 3.19
CA TRP A 115 -4.80 5.74 4.52
C TRP A 115 -4.24 4.49 5.21
N VAL A 116 -3.02 4.56 5.73
CA VAL A 116 -2.34 3.38 6.27
C VAL A 116 -1.93 3.58 7.72
N ALA A 117 -2.07 2.50 8.52
CA ALA A 117 -1.58 2.44 9.88
C ALA A 117 -0.78 1.15 10.05
N TYR A 118 0.37 1.27 10.68
CA TYR A 118 1.29 0.15 10.91
C TYR A 118 1.21 -0.27 12.36
N PHE A 119 1.16 -1.56 12.59
CA PHE A 119 1.24 -2.13 13.93
C PHE A 119 2.63 -2.71 14.14
N GLU A 120 3.33 -2.19 15.16
CA GLU A 120 4.69 -2.59 15.51
C GLU A 120 5.65 -2.55 14.31
N PRO A 121 5.88 -1.37 13.72
CA PRO A 121 6.63 -1.25 12.48
C PRO A 121 8.15 -1.31 12.63
N GLN A 122 8.70 -1.60 13.81
CA GLN A 122 10.13 -1.51 14.10
C GLN A 122 11.02 -2.23 13.06
N PRO A 123 10.69 -3.46 12.60
CA PRO A 123 11.53 -4.11 11.60
C PRO A 123 11.62 -3.32 10.29
N LEU A 124 10.50 -2.71 9.86
CA LEU A 124 10.47 -1.86 8.67
C LEU A 124 11.26 -0.59 8.89
N LEU A 125 11.09 0.07 10.03
CA LEU A 125 11.79 1.32 10.33
C LEU A 125 13.30 1.12 10.39
N LYS A 126 13.74 -0.01 10.90
CA LYS A 126 15.16 -0.35 10.95
C LYS A 126 15.73 -0.49 9.54
N LEU A 127 15.00 -1.14 8.64
CA LEU A 127 15.43 -1.28 7.25
C LEU A 127 15.41 0.06 6.52
N LEU A 128 14.36 0.87 6.72
CA LEU A 128 14.23 2.18 6.11
C LEU A 128 15.36 3.12 6.53
N ALA A 129 15.81 3.04 7.79
CA ALA A 129 16.94 3.86 8.26
C ALA A 129 18.21 3.56 7.47
N ILE A 130 18.42 2.32 7.05
CA ILE A 130 19.58 1.92 6.24
C ILE A 130 19.40 2.40 4.79
N VAL A 131 18.24 2.13 4.21
CA VAL A 131 17.95 2.44 2.79
C VAL A 131 17.93 3.94 2.54
N VAL A 132 17.23 4.69 3.40
CA VAL A 132 17.04 6.14 3.22
C VAL A 132 18.32 6.91 3.52
N SER A 133 19.16 6.42 4.45
CA SER A 133 20.42 7.09 4.77
C SER A 133 21.49 6.93 3.68
N GLY A 134 21.22 6.05 2.69
CA GLY A 134 22.16 5.84 1.60
C GLY A 134 23.36 4.97 1.95
N ASN A 135 23.31 4.25 3.04
CA ASN A 135 24.39 3.38 3.46
C ASN A 135 24.15 1.93 3.05
#